data_0fa497fe751548d90e68e011f91192ba
#
_entry.id   0fa497fe751548d90e68e011f91192ba
#
_cell.length_a   1.000
_cell.length_b   1.000
_cell.length_c   1.000
_cell.angle_alpha   90.00
_cell.angle_beta   90.00
_cell.angle_gamma   90.00
#
_symmetry.space_group_name_H-M   'P 1'
#
loop_
_entity.id
_entity.type
_entity.pdbx_description
1 polymer ?
#
loop_
_entity_poly.entity_id
_entity_poly.type
_entity_poly.pdbx_seq_one_letter_code
_entity_poly.pdbx_strand_id
1 'polypeptide(L)'
;MKKRVLSLLLCTAMTIGALSGCGKDAGKDEGKTTEVLGNDAGDEMTEVKIWHDGDENIMQTIADCANEKLAEDNIKITFEKKSGLTDQLQLYGNDESNGPDMYLYAHDSLGTFAEMGILAPITDVISEDVMADLLPMTVEAGNYKDTQYLLPVYYETLLFMYNKAKWEGDVPETTDELYDYMVAHTDVDAGTYALVNQHSTAYNVAPVINGFGGYIIDKDADPGLNTQETKDAIAYNQKFAALEADGDYNTVTALFNEGQAAAIIGGPWLVSGIKAAGIDLGIKSLADFKLPNGNGLAPYSGVQSIGGLKYAAEN
;
A
#
# COMPACT_ATOMS: atom_id res chain seq x y z
N MET A 1 13.10 -9.90 26.00
CA MET A 1 13.84 -9.02 25.08
C MET A 1 13.06 -8.75 23.80
N LYS A 2 12.51 -9.73 23.09
CA LYS A 2 11.76 -9.54 21.83
C LYS A 2 10.46 -8.70 21.98
N LYS A 3 9.76 -8.70 23.12
CA LYS A 3 8.59 -7.80 23.36
C LYS A 3 8.97 -6.31 23.33
N ARG A 4 10.19 -5.96 23.80
CA ARG A 4 10.71 -4.59 23.71
C ARG A 4 11.11 -4.23 22.27
N VAL A 5 11.57 -5.20 21.49
CA VAL A 5 11.90 -5.06 20.07
C VAL A 5 10.67 -4.70 19.25
N LEU A 6 9.58 -5.40 19.45
CA LEU A 6 8.32 -5.15 18.72
C LEU A 6 7.80 -3.74 19.02
N SER A 7 7.82 -3.31 20.29
CA SER A 7 7.42 -1.97 20.71
C SER A 7 8.31 -0.86 20.13
N LEU A 8 9.65 -1.05 20.09
CA LEU A 8 10.58 -0.08 19.53
C LEU A 8 10.48 0.05 18.00
N LEU A 9 10.36 -1.07 17.28
CA LEU A 9 10.20 -1.09 15.83
C LEU A 9 8.91 -0.35 15.40
N LEU A 10 7.84 -0.59 16.10
CA LEU A 10 6.55 0.03 15.81
C LEU A 10 6.56 1.54 16.11
N CYS A 11 7.21 1.99 17.19
CA CYS A 11 7.37 3.42 17.49
C CYS A 11 8.30 4.12 16.47
N THR A 12 9.30 3.40 15.90
CA THR A 12 10.26 3.99 14.95
C THR A 12 9.62 4.24 13.58
N ALA A 13 8.68 3.40 13.15
CA ALA A 13 7.95 3.59 11.88
C ALA A 13 7.13 4.90 11.86
N MET A 14 6.65 5.37 13.01
CA MET A 14 5.88 6.62 13.10
C MET A 14 6.71 7.90 13.03
N THR A 15 8.02 7.83 13.38
CA THR A 15 8.89 9.03 13.37
C THR A 15 9.53 9.31 12.01
N ILE A 16 9.42 8.41 11.04
CA ILE A 16 10.04 8.55 9.70
C ILE A 16 9.29 9.56 8.81
N GLY A 17 8.00 9.79 9.08
CA GLY A 17 7.21 10.79 8.35
C GLY A 17 7.60 12.26 8.59
N ALA A 18 8.48 12.56 9.56
CA ALA A 18 8.83 13.92 9.97
C ALA A 18 10.25 14.36 9.60
N LEU A 19 11.09 13.53 8.95
CA LEU A 19 12.49 13.85 8.68
C LEU A 19 12.82 13.89 7.19
N SER A 20 12.35 14.90 6.50
CA SER A 20 12.96 15.39 5.26
C SER A 20 14.17 16.26 5.62
N GLY A 21 15.35 15.68 5.58
CA GLY A 21 16.59 16.46 5.71
C GLY A 21 17.76 15.74 6.37
N CYS A 22 18.41 14.81 5.70
CA CYS A 22 19.80 14.44 6.01
C CYS A 22 20.70 14.82 4.83
N GLY A 23 21.38 15.96 4.99
CA GLY A 23 22.50 16.34 4.14
C GLY A 23 23.74 15.51 4.49
N LYS A 24 24.43 15.03 3.46
CA LYS A 24 25.74 14.37 3.57
C LYS A 24 26.81 15.40 3.90
N ASP A 25 27.60 15.11 4.93
CA ASP A 25 28.99 15.60 5.01
C ASP A 25 29.93 14.43 5.28
N ALA A 26 30.89 14.29 4.38
CA ALA A 26 31.94 13.30 4.46
C ALA A 26 33.14 13.90 5.20
N GLY A 27 33.52 13.32 6.33
CA GLY A 27 34.77 13.60 7.02
C GLY A 27 35.49 12.31 7.43
N LYS A 28 36.62 12.06 6.77
CA LYS A 28 37.58 11.01 7.17
C LYS A 28 38.24 11.38 8.50
N ASP A 29 38.39 10.44 9.41
CA ASP A 29 39.58 10.47 10.29
C ASP A 29 40.05 9.05 10.65
N GLU A 30 41.37 8.91 10.71
CA GLU A 30 42.12 7.65 10.89
C GLU A 30 42.43 7.39 12.38
N GLY A 31 42.24 6.14 12.76
CA GLY A 31 43.14 5.44 13.68
C GLY A 31 43.27 5.86 15.13
N LYS A 32 42.76 5.02 16.02
CA LYS A 32 43.49 4.62 17.24
C LYS A 32 42.93 3.32 17.83
N THR A 33 43.75 2.28 17.72
CA THR A 33 43.60 1.03 18.50
C THR A 33 43.79 1.33 19.97
N THR A 34 42.84 0.96 20.79
CA THR A 34 43.02 0.81 22.24
C THR A 34 42.37 -0.51 22.64
N GLU A 35 43.18 -1.51 22.91
CA GLU A 35 42.75 -2.75 23.56
C GLU A 35 42.24 -2.43 24.96
N VAL A 36 40.98 -2.70 25.22
CA VAL A 36 40.42 -2.78 26.56
C VAL A 36 39.90 -4.21 26.73
N LEU A 37 40.61 -4.98 27.56
CA LEU A 37 40.14 -6.26 28.08
C LEU A 37 38.89 -5.98 28.97
N GLY A 38 37.70 -6.26 28.48
CA GLY A 38 36.45 -6.27 29.21
C GLY A 38 35.71 -7.56 28.90
N ASN A 39 35.23 -8.25 29.93
CA ASN A 39 34.43 -9.47 29.87
C ASN A 39 33.21 -9.25 28.93
N ASP A 40 33.27 -9.81 27.74
CA ASP A 40 32.16 -9.92 26.80
C ASP A 40 31.31 -11.14 27.19
N ALA A 41 30.20 -10.85 27.90
CA ALA A 41 28.95 -11.50 27.58
C ALA A 41 28.41 -10.69 26.40
N GLY A 42 28.83 -11.02 25.16
CA GLY A 42 28.39 -10.32 23.96
C GLY A 42 26.87 -10.37 23.88
N ASP A 43 26.24 -9.20 23.92
CA ASP A 43 24.82 -9.07 23.59
C ASP A 43 24.67 -9.49 22.12
N GLU A 44 24.11 -10.67 21.91
CA GLU A 44 23.88 -11.24 20.60
C GLU A 44 22.92 -10.32 19.84
N MET A 45 23.29 -9.91 18.63
CA MET A 45 22.46 -9.04 17.80
C MET A 45 21.15 -9.75 17.47
N THR A 46 20.03 -9.13 17.79
CA THR A 46 18.71 -9.64 17.43
C THR A 46 18.37 -9.18 16.01
N GLU A 47 18.31 -10.13 15.06
CA GLU A 47 17.85 -9.84 13.71
C GLU A 47 16.31 -10.00 13.62
N VAL A 48 15.64 -9.03 13.01
CA VAL A 48 14.20 -9.03 12.75
C VAL A 48 13.97 -8.96 11.24
N LYS A 49 13.38 -9.99 10.68
CA LYS A 49 13.08 -10.12 9.26
C LYS A 49 11.66 -9.66 8.97
N ILE A 50 11.50 -8.70 8.05
CA ILE A 50 10.21 -8.14 7.64
C ILE A 50 9.98 -8.43 6.17
N TRP A 51 8.90 -9.15 5.85
CA TRP A 51 8.49 -9.34 4.46
C TRP A 51 7.61 -8.19 3.98
N HIS A 52 7.77 -7.81 2.70
CA HIS A 52 6.99 -6.76 2.05
C HIS A 52 6.83 -7.03 0.55
N ASP A 53 5.93 -6.29 -0.13
CA ASP A 53 5.79 -6.31 -1.58
C ASP A 53 6.06 -4.94 -2.24
N GLY A 54 6.38 -3.92 -1.43
CA GLY A 54 6.59 -2.54 -1.85
C GLY A 54 7.90 -2.29 -2.62
N ASP A 55 8.25 -1.02 -2.80
CA ASP A 55 9.48 -0.59 -3.47
C ASP A 55 10.70 -0.88 -2.59
N GLU A 56 11.67 -1.63 -3.11
CA GLU A 56 12.87 -2.06 -2.36
C GLU A 56 13.76 -0.88 -1.93
N ASN A 57 13.84 0.20 -2.73
CA ASN A 57 14.68 1.35 -2.37
C ASN A 57 14.05 2.14 -1.20
N ILE A 58 12.72 2.22 -1.17
CA ILE A 58 11.99 2.84 -0.05
C ILE A 58 12.19 2.01 1.21
N MET A 59 12.01 0.69 1.12
CA MET A 59 12.17 -0.22 2.27
C MET A 59 13.61 -0.23 2.78
N GLN A 60 14.61 -0.17 1.89
CA GLN A 60 16.00 -0.06 2.30
C GLN A 60 16.26 1.27 3.06
N THR A 61 15.70 2.38 2.57
CA THR A 61 15.82 3.67 3.26
C THR A 61 15.19 3.63 4.66
N ILE A 62 14.04 2.99 4.80
CA ILE A 62 13.38 2.78 6.09
C ILE A 62 14.24 1.92 7.00
N ALA A 63 14.80 0.80 6.48
CA ALA A 63 15.68 -0.08 7.24
C ALA A 63 16.93 0.66 7.76
N ASP A 64 17.57 1.45 6.90
CA ASP A 64 18.78 2.19 7.27
C ASP A 64 18.49 3.18 8.41
N CYS A 65 17.42 3.97 8.29
CA CYS A 65 17.00 4.91 9.33
C CYS A 65 16.61 4.22 10.66
N ALA A 66 15.93 3.08 10.57
CA ALA A 66 15.52 2.32 11.75
C ALA A 66 16.72 1.65 12.43
N ASN A 67 17.62 1.06 11.66
CA ASN A 67 18.83 0.38 12.18
C ASN A 67 19.78 1.35 12.87
N GLU A 68 19.89 2.62 12.38
CA GLU A 68 20.65 3.65 13.08
C GLU A 68 20.13 3.89 14.50
N LYS A 69 18.80 3.89 14.69
CA LYS A 69 18.16 4.12 15.99
C LYS A 69 18.18 2.87 16.89
N LEU A 70 18.15 1.70 16.30
CA LEU A 70 18.08 0.42 17.01
C LEU A 70 19.45 -0.17 17.35
N ALA A 71 20.54 0.46 16.85
CA ALA A 71 21.90 0.00 17.07
C ALA A 71 22.30 -0.07 18.55
N GLU A 72 21.82 0.87 19.38
CA GLU A 72 22.12 0.89 20.82
C GLU A 72 21.41 -0.26 21.57
N ASP A 73 20.33 -0.79 21.01
CA ASP A 73 19.58 -1.93 21.56
C ASP A 73 20.03 -3.28 20.99
N ASN A 74 21.10 -3.31 20.17
CA ASN A 74 21.59 -4.49 19.45
C ASN A 74 20.51 -5.18 18.59
N ILE A 75 19.64 -4.37 17.94
CA ILE A 75 18.56 -4.84 17.08
C ILE A 75 18.86 -4.41 15.65
N LYS A 76 18.68 -5.31 14.71
CA LYS A 76 18.79 -5.07 13.28
C LYS A 76 17.56 -5.56 12.55
N ILE A 77 16.94 -4.68 11.76
CA ILE A 77 15.84 -5.06 10.87
C ILE A 77 16.33 -5.26 9.44
N THR A 78 15.73 -6.21 8.76
CA THR A 78 15.95 -6.46 7.32
C THR A 78 14.60 -6.58 6.63
N PHE A 79 14.45 -5.90 5.48
CA PHE A 79 13.30 -6.07 4.61
C PHE A 79 13.62 -7.07 3.50
N GLU A 80 12.69 -7.98 3.24
CA GLU A 80 12.80 -8.96 2.17
C GLU A 80 11.55 -8.89 1.28
N LYS A 81 11.73 -8.55 0.00
CA LYS A 81 10.62 -8.47 -0.95
C LYS A 81 10.10 -9.84 -1.33
N LYS A 82 8.78 -9.98 -1.33
CA LYS A 82 8.08 -11.20 -1.76
C LYS A 82 7.03 -10.88 -2.83
N SER A 83 7.01 -11.66 -3.88
CA SER A 83 5.89 -11.69 -4.82
C SER A 83 4.80 -12.62 -4.29
N GLY A 84 3.53 -12.22 -4.42
CA GLY A 84 2.40 -12.99 -3.90
C GLY A 84 2.46 -13.13 -2.37
N LEU A 85 2.68 -12.01 -1.67
CA LEU A 85 2.95 -12.00 -0.24
C LEU A 85 1.84 -12.66 0.58
N THR A 86 0.56 -12.54 0.17
CA THR A 86 -0.56 -13.23 0.82
C THR A 86 -0.33 -14.74 0.85
N ASP A 87 -0.01 -15.36 -0.30
CA ASP A 87 0.22 -16.81 -0.41
C ASP A 87 1.47 -17.22 0.38
N GLN A 88 2.52 -16.40 0.35
CA GLN A 88 3.75 -16.66 1.11
C GLN A 88 3.48 -16.65 2.62
N LEU A 89 2.70 -15.68 3.12
CA LEU A 89 2.35 -15.63 4.55
C LEU A 89 1.41 -16.78 4.96
N GLN A 90 0.48 -17.19 4.09
CA GLN A 90 -0.33 -18.38 4.34
C GLN A 90 0.51 -19.67 4.46
N LEU A 91 1.56 -19.76 3.63
CA LEU A 91 2.42 -20.95 3.63
C LEU A 91 3.43 -20.97 4.77
N TYR A 92 4.05 -19.82 5.07
CA TYR A 92 5.19 -19.72 5.99
C TYR A 92 4.89 -18.98 7.30
N GLY A 93 3.68 -18.44 7.49
CA GLY A 93 3.33 -17.64 8.67
C GLY A 93 3.34 -18.40 10.00
N ASN A 94 3.41 -19.73 9.98
CA ASN A 94 3.62 -20.61 11.16
C ASN A 94 5.01 -21.30 11.14
N ASP A 95 5.89 -20.96 10.22
CA ASP A 95 7.19 -21.59 10.07
C ASP A 95 8.30 -20.64 10.56
N GLU A 96 8.69 -20.79 11.82
CA GLU A 96 9.73 -19.96 12.46
C GLU A 96 11.08 -20.01 11.72
N SER A 97 11.38 -21.11 11.02
CA SER A 97 12.66 -21.28 10.33
C SER A 97 12.72 -20.57 8.98
N ASN A 98 11.60 -20.48 8.25
CA ASN A 98 11.55 -19.99 6.88
C ASN A 98 10.67 -18.74 6.73
N GLY A 99 9.81 -18.45 7.67
CA GLY A 99 8.95 -17.27 7.69
C GLY A 99 9.66 -15.99 8.15
N PRO A 100 8.96 -14.85 8.12
CA PRO A 100 9.45 -13.58 8.64
C PRO A 100 9.05 -13.40 10.11
N ASP A 101 9.70 -12.52 10.85
CA ASP A 101 9.23 -12.13 12.19
C ASP A 101 8.01 -11.20 12.09
N MET A 102 7.98 -10.36 11.06
CA MET A 102 6.94 -9.38 10.79
C MET A 102 6.69 -9.25 9.30
N TYR A 103 5.61 -8.59 8.93
CA TYR A 103 5.37 -8.19 7.55
C TYR A 103 4.84 -6.75 7.47
N LEU A 104 5.07 -6.08 6.34
CA LEU A 104 4.48 -4.80 5.95
C LEU A 104 3.68 -5.03 4.68
N TYR A 105 2.35 -4.91 4.76
CA TYR A 105 1.44 -5.22 3.67
C TYR A 105 0.07 -4.57 3.83
N ALA A 106 -0.73 -4.62 2.77
CA ALA A 106 -2.11 -4.16 2.79
C ALA A 106 -2.97 -4.96 3.80
N HIS A 107 -3.88 -4.26 4.47
CA HIS A 107 -4.70 -4.80 5.56
C HIS A 107 -5.78 -5.80 5.13
N ASP A 108 -6.10 -5.86 3.85
CA ASP A 108 -7.23 -6.64 3.30
C ASP A 108 -7.15 -8.15 3.53
N SER A 109 -5.97 -8.70 3.78
CA SER A 109 -5.77 -10.10 4.17
C SER A 109 -5.82 -10.36 5.68
N LEU A 110 -6.05 -9.33 6.51
CA LEU A 110 -6.03 -9.44 7.98
C LEU A 110 -6.94 -10.55 8.51
N GLY A 111 -8.20 -10.58 8.06
CA GLY A 111 -9.16 -11.57 8.52
C GLY A 111 -8.70 -13.00 8.28
N THR A 112 -8.13 -13.27 7.11
CA THR A 112 -7.55 -14.57 6.76
C THR A 112 -6.41 -14.94 7.69
N PHE A 113 -5.46 -14.05 7.91
CA PHE A 113 -4.29 -14.30 8.75
C PHE A 113 -4.64 -14.45 10.22
N ALA A 114 -5.61 -13.68 10.72
CA ALA A 114 -6.12 -13.80 12.07
C ALA A 114 -6.84 -15.14 12.32
N GLU A 115 -7.70 -15.58 11.37
CA GLU A 115 -8.38 -16.88 11.45
C GLU A 115 -7.41 -18.07 11.34
N MET A 116 -6.31 -17.92 10.60
CA MET A 116 -5.24 -18.92 10.57
C MET A 116 -4.41 -18.94 11.87
N GLY A 117 -4.58 -17.95 12.76
CA GLY A 117 -3.85 -17.85 14.02
C GLY A 117 -2.36 -17.58 13.87
N ILE A 118 -1.92 -16.99 12.73
CA ILE A 118 -0.50 -16.68 12.48
C ILE A 118 -0.08 -15.33 13.05
N LEU A 119 -1.04 -14.45 13.44
CA LEU A 119 -0.76 -13.11 13.93
C LEU A 119 -0.73 -13.05 15.46
N ALA A 120 0.15 -12.21 15.98
CA ALA A 120 0.13 -11.77 17.36
C ALA A 120 -0.71 -10.48 17.50
N PRO A 121 -1.59 -10.38 18.53
CA PRO A 121 -2.19 -9.09 18.88
C PRO A 121 -1.11 -8.07 19.24
N ILE A 122 -1.29 -6.80 18.80
CA ILE A 122 -0.34 -5.74 19.11
C ILE A 122 -0.70 -4.94 20.37
N THR A 123 -1.86 -5.17 20.96
CA THR A 123 -2.36 -4.46 22.15
C THR A 123 -1.43 -4.56 23.36
N ASP A 124 -0.65 -5.65 23.46
CA ASP A 124 0.30 -5.86 24.55
C ASP A 124 1.63 -5.10 24.36
N VAL A 125 1.88 -4.58 23.16
CA VAL A 125 3.17 -3.97 22.78
C VAL A 125 3.06 -2.51 22.34
N ILE A 126 1.87 -2.06 21.92
CA ILE A 126 1.58 -0.68 21.53
C ILE A 126 0.64 -0.06 22.55
N SER A 127 1.00 1.13 23.05
CA SER A 127 0.14 1.85 23.99
C SER A 127 -1.08 2.46 23.30
N GLU A 128 -2.16 2.63 24.05
CA GLU A 128 -3.38 3.30 23.57
C GLU A 128 -3.11 4.73 23.09
N ASP A 129 -2.19 5.44 23.73
CA ASP A 129 -1.81 6.81 23.33
C ASP A 129 -1.25 6.87 21.90
N VAL A 130 -0.42 5.88 21.51
CA VAL A 130 0.12 5.78 20.17
C VAL A 130 -0.99 5.54 19.14
N MET A 131 -1.94 4.67 19.47
CA MET A 131 -3.08 4.38 18.58
C MET A 131 -4.03 5.57 18.46
N ALA A 132 -4.19 6.36 19.54
CA ALA A 132 -5.06 7.55 19.56
C ALA A 132 -4.55 8.69 18.66
N ASP A 133 -3.26 8.75 18.37
CA ASP A 133 -2.66 9.76 17.49
C ASP A 133 -2.85 9.42 15.98
N LEU A 134 -3.30 8.21 15.67
CA LEU A 134 -3.53 7.75 14.30
C LEU A 134 -4.95 8.10 13.81
N LEU A 135 -5.12 8.14 12.48
CA LEU A 135 -6.44 8.31 11.89
C LEU A 135 -7.35 7.13 12.26
N PRO A 136 -8.56 7.35 12.80
CA PRO A 136 -9.43 6.27 13.28
C PRO A 136 -9.69 5.17 12.24
N MET A 137 -9.88 5.55 10.96
CA MET A 137 -10.11 4.60 9.88
C MET A 137 -8.91 3.67 9.64
N THR A 138 -7.69 4.14 9.87
CA THR A 138 -6.49 3.31 9.68
C THR A 138 -6.31 2.35 10.85
N VAL A 139 -6.69 2.75 12.05
CA VAL A 139 -6.72 1.88 13.23
C VAL A 139 -7.76 0.78 13.06
N GLU A 140 -8.99 1.15 12.61
CA GLU A 140 -10.06 0.19 12.34
C GLU A 140 -9.64 -0.88 11.32
N ALA A 141 -8.89 -0.48 10.28
CA ALA A 141 -8.37 -1.41 9.27
C ALA A 141 -7.41 -2.48 9.85
N GLY A 142 -6.79 -2.22 10.98
CA GLY A 142 -5.93 -3.18 11.69
C GLY A 142 -6.64 -4.03 12.74
N ASN A 143 -7.96 -3.85 12.92
CA ASN A 143 -8.78 -4.56 13.91
C ASN A 143 -9.56 -5.71 13.27
N TYR A 144 -9.59 -6.85 13.92
CA TYR A 144 -10.41 -7.98 13.53
C TYR A 144 -11.05 -8.62 14.77
N LYS A 145 -12.40 -8.71 14.80
CA LYS A 145 -13.16 -9.25 15.92
C LYS A 145 -12.73 -8.68 17.29
N ASP A 146 -12.73 -7.35 17.37
CA ASP A 146 -12.36 -6.59 18.58
C ASP A 146 -10.89 -6.77 19.04
N THR A 147 -10.04 -7.34 18.18
CA THR A 147 -8.61 -7.51 18.46
C THR A 147 -7.78 -6.72 17.47
N GLN A 148 -6.88 -5.86 17.97
CA GLN A 148 -5.95 -5.10 17.14
C GLN A 148 -4.72 -5.97 16.84
N TYR A 149 -4.50 -6.26 15.54
CA TYR A 149 -3.38 -7.06 15.06
C TYR A 149 -2.35 -6.24 14.28
N LEU A 150 -2.80 -5.17 13.63
CA LEU A 150 -1.92 -4.40 12.74
C LEU A 150 -1.71 -2.99 13.26
N LEU A 151 -0.48 -2.49 13.11
CA LEU A 151 -0.16 -1.08 13.25
C LEU A 151 -0.16 -0.42 11.86
N PRO A 152 -1.02 0.57 11.61
CA PRO A 152 -1.00 1.32 10.35
C PRO A 152 0.29 2.11 10.20
N VAL A 153 0.85 2.10 8.98
CA VAL A 153 2.05 2.87 8.62
C VAL A 153 1.69 4.02 7.69
N TYR A 154 0.94 3.72 6.63
CA TYR A 154 0.39 4.71 5.71
C TYR A 154 -0.88 4.18 5.05
N TYR A 155 -1.65 5.08 4.44
CA TYR A 155 -2.78 4.71 3.61
C TYR A 155 -2.63 5.27 2.21
N GLU A 156 -3.28 4.63 1.27
CA GLU A 156 -3.25 4.97 -0.14
C GLU A 156 -4.61 4.71 -0.78
N THR A 157 -4.83 5.29 -1.96
CA THR A 157 -6.08 5.13 -2.69
C THR A 157 -5.82 5.21 -4.19
N LEU A 158 -6.81 4.84 -4.99
CA LEU A 158 -6.77 5.03 -6.43
C LEU A 158 -6.90 6.52 -6.79
N LEU A 159 -6.14 6.91 -7.79
CA LEU A 159 -6.04 8.24 -8.35
C LEU A 159 -6.23 8.19 -9.87
N PHE A 160 -6.67 9.28 -10.46
CA PHE A 160 -6.54 9.50 -11.88
C PHE A 160 -5.15 10.09 -12.17
N MET A 161 -4.33 9.31 -12.88
CA MET A 161 -2.97 9.66 -13.26
C MET A 161 -2.89 9.84 -14.76
N TYR A 162 -2.26 10.93 -15.26
CA TYR A 162 -2.19 11.20 -16.68
C TYR A 162 -0.82 11.74 -17.08
N ASN A 163 -0.43 11.44 -18.32
CA ASN A 163 0.77 11.97 -18.94
C ASN A 163 0.44 13.35 -19.54
N LYS A 164 0.96 14.42 -18.94
CA LYS A 164 0.71 15.80 -19.38
C LYS A 164 1.14 16.07 -20.83
N ALA A 165 2.10 15.30 -21.35
CA ALA A 165 2.53 15.44 -22.74
C ALA A 165 1.57 14.78 -23.76
N LYS A 166 0.66 13.93 -23.28
CA LYS A 166 -0.30 13.17 -24.12
C LYS A 166 -1.75 13.57 -23.88
N TRP A 167 -2.06 14.11 -22.70
CA TRP A 167 -3.40 14.57 -22.38
C TRP A 167 -3.67 15.92 -23.05
N GLU A 168 -4.74 16.02 -23.81
CA GLU A 168 -5.13 17.23 -24.54
C GLU A 168 -6.20 18.00 -23.79
N GLY A 169 -6.00 19.29 -23.54
CA GLY A 169 -6.93 20.15 -22.84
C GLY A 169 -6.99 19.96 -21.32
N ASP A 170 -8.06 20.45 -20.72
CA ASP A 170 -8.28 20.34 -19.28
C ASP A 170 -8.77 18.93 -18.90
N VAL A 171 -8.42 18.46 -17.71
CA VAL A 171 -8.95 17.19 -17.20
C VAL A 171 -10.43 17.38 -16.81
N PRO A 172 -11.35 16.52 -17.30
CA PRO A 172 -12.78 16.63 -17.06
C PRO A 172 -13.15 16.68 -15.56
N GLU A 173 -14.27 17.33 -15.26
CA GLU A 173 -14.84 17.39 -13.91
C GLU A 173 -15.92 16.33 -13.66
N THR A 174 -16.50 15.80 -14.72
CA THR A 174 -17.54 14.77 -14.64
C THR A 174 -17.11 13.49 -15.35
N THR A 175 -17.67 12.38 -14.92
CA THR A 175 -17.44 11.09 -15.58
C THR A 175 -18.05 11.01 -16.97
N ASP A 176 -19.11 11.79 -17.27
CA ASP A 176 -19.68 11.84 -18.61
C ASP A 176 -18.77 12.62 -19.57
N GLU A 177 -18.18 13.74 -19.16
CA GLU A 177 -17.16 14.44 -19.93
C GLU A 177 -15.90 13.58 -20.14
N LEU A 178 -15.50 12.80 -19.11
CA LEU A 178 -14.39 11.84 -19.24
C LEU A 178 -14.73 10.77 -20.29
N TYR A 179 -15.96 10.25 -20.29
CA TYR A 179 -16.39 9.28 -21.29
C TYR A 179 -16.36 9.89 -22.71
N ASP A 180 -16.85 11.11 -22.90
CA ASP A 180 -16.84 11.80 -24.19
C ASP A 180 -15.38 12.00 -24.67
N TYR A 181 -14.49 12.37 -23.75
CA TYR A 181 -13.05 12.46 -24.04
C TYR A 181 -12.48 11.10 -24.46
N MET A 182 -12.81 10.03 -23.78
CA MET A 182 -12.34 8.67 -24.11
C MET A 182 -12.83 8.24 -25.51
N VAL A 183 -14.09 8.51 -25.84
CA VAL A 183 -14.64 8.23 -27.19
C VAL A 183 -13.86 8.96 -28.28
N ALA A 184 -13.46 10.20 -28.02
CA ALA A 184 -12.75 11.04 -29.01
C ALA A 184 -11.27 10.68 -29.18
N HIS A 185 -10.61 10.10 -28.15
CA HIS A 185 -9.16 9.93 -28.09
C HIS A 185 -8.71 8.48 -27.94
N THR A 186 -9.61 7.51 -28.07
CA THR A 186 -9.28 6.07 -28.04
C THR A 186 -9.41 5.48 -29.44
N ASP A 187 -8.38 4.78 -29.89
CA ASP A 187 -8.39 3.96 -31.09
C ASP A 187 -7.94 2.53 -30.72
N VAL A 188 -8.93 1.67 -30.46
CA VAL A 188 -8.69 0.28 -30.05
C VAL A 188 -7.96 -0.52 -31.12
N ASP A 189 -8.24 -0.24 -32.40
CA ASP A 189 -7.60 -0.93 -33.52
C ASP A 189 -6.12 -0.55 -33.65
N ALA A 190 -5.77 0.70 -33.30
CA ALA A 190 -4.40 1.16 -33.24
C ALA A 190 -3.70 0.83 -31.89
N GLY A 191 -4.43 0.32 -30.90
CA GLY A 191 -3.90 0.02 -29.57
C GLY A 191 -3.54 1.28 -28.76
N THR A 192 -4.26 2.38 -28.96
CA THR A 192 -4.08 3.63 -28.22
C THR A 192 -5.31 4.00 -27.44
N TYR A 193 -5.11 4.42 -26.19
CA TYR A 193 -6.19 4.61 -25.22
C TYR A 193 -6.10 5.98 -24.54
N ALA A 194 -7.25 6.63 -24.36
CA ALA A 194 -7.32 7.84 -23.55
C ALA A 194 -7.10 7.54 -22.08
N LEU A 195 -7.69 6.45 -21.60
CA LEU A 195 -7.60 5.96 -20.21
C LEU A 195 -7.50 4.44 -20.22
N VAL A 196 -6.80 3.87 -19.26
CA VAL A 196 -6.79 2.43 -18.96
C VAL A 196 -7.07 2.19 -17.47
N ASN A 197 -7.82 1.13 -17.18
CA ASN A 197 -8.16 0.68 -15.83
C ASN A 197 -8.29 -0.84 -15.79
N GLN A 198 -8.22 -1.43 -14.59
CA GLN A 198 -8.43 -2.86 -14.39
C GLN A 198 -9.92 -3.16 -14.12
N HIS A 199 -10.77 -3.14 -15.16
CA HIS A 199 -12.22 -3.32 -15.00
C HIS A 199 -12.66 -4.71 -14.51
N SER A 200 -11.79 -5.70 -14.52
CA SER A 200 -12.01 -7.04 -13.95
C SER A 200 -11.67 -7.13 -12.45
N THR A 201 -11.09 -6.07 -11.87
CA THR A 201 -10.67 -6.05 -10.47
C THR A 201 -11.66 -5.25 -9.63
N ALA A 202 -12.23 -5.87 -8.60
CA ALA A 202 -13.24 -5.24 -7.73
C ALA A 202 -12.74 -3.92 -7.12
N TYR A 203 -11.47 -3.85 -6.69
CA TYR A 203 -10.85 -2.65 -6.14
C TYR A 203 -10.87 -1.46 -7.12
N ASN A 204 -10.63 -1.73 -8.41
CA ASN A 204 -10.58 -0.69 -9.45
C ASN A 204 -11.98 -0.26 -9.94
N VAL A 205 -13.02 -1.06 -9.72
CA VAL A 205 -14.42 -0.75 -10.05
C VAL A 205 -15.16 -0.14 -8.85
N ALA A 206 -14.67 -0.38 -7.64
CA ALA A 206 -15.25 0.14 -6.41
C ALA A 206 -15.51 1.65 -6.42
N PRO A 207 -14.66 2.53 -7.02
CA PRO A 207 -14.94 3.97 -7.07
C PRO A 207 -16.29 4.31 -7.69
N VAL A 208 -16.71 3.58 -8.71
CA VAL A 208 -18.01 3.77 -9.37
C VAL A 208 -19.12 3.18 -8.51
N ILE A 209 -18.93 1.96 -7.98
CA ILE A 209 -19.94 1.29 -7.15
C ILE A 209 -20.26 2.12 -5.92
N ASN A 210 -19.25 2.53 -5.17
CA ASN A 210 -19.43 3.33 -3.95
C ASN A 210 -20.01 4.72 -4.26
N GLY A 211 -19.57 5.35 -5.35
CA GLY A 211 -20.07 6.65 -5.78
C GLY A 211 -21.56 6.64 -6.19
N PHE A 212 -22.07 5.51 -6.69
CA PHE A 212 -23.50 5.30 -6.92
C PHE A 212 -24.29 5.02 -5.64
N GLY A 213 -23.60 4.77 -4.50
CA GLY A 213 -24.21 4.40 -3.22
C GLY A 213 -24.37 2.89 -3.05
N GLY A 214 -23.80 2.09 -3.95
CA GLY A 214 -23.66 0.65 -3.81
C GLY A 214 -22.46 0.29 -2.93
N TYR A 215 -22.22 -0.99 -2.73
CA TYR A 215 -21.06 -1.52 -2.01
C TYR A 215 -20.75 -2.96 -2.46
N ILE A 216 -19.52 -3.40 -2.23
CA ILE A 216 -19.10 -4.77 -2.56
C ILE A 216 -19.42 -5.69 -1.38
N ILE A 217 -18.96 -5.33 -0.19
CA ILE A 217 -19.21 -6.02 1.07
C ILE A 217 -19.31 -4.97 2.19
N ASP A 218 -20.19 -5.17 3.15
CA ASP A 218 -20.33 -4.28 4.29
C ASP A 218 -19.56 -4.76 5.54
N LYS A 219 -19.68 -4.01 6.65
CA LYS A 219 -19.02 -4.32 7.93
C LYS A 219 -19.46 -5.63 8.57
N ASP A 220 -20.64 -6.15 8.22
CA ASP A 220 -21.21 -7.38 8.72
C ASP A 220 -20.90 -8.58 7.77
N ALA A 221 -20.03 -8.35 6.78
CA ALA A 221 -19.63 -9.26 5.72
C ALA A 221 -20.78 -9.67 4.76
N ASP A 222 -21.84 -8.86 4.70
CA ASP A 222 -22.93 -9.08 3.76
C ASP A 222 -22.59 -8.48 2.38
N PRO A 223 -22.70 -9.27 1.28
CA PRO A 223 -22.37 -8.80 -0.06
C PRO A 223 -23.44 -7.87 -0.62
N GLY A 224 -23.03 -6.67 -1.08
CA GLY A 224 -23.90 -5.66 -1.70
C GLY A 224 -24.07 -5.77 -3.21
N LEU A 225 -23.57 -6.85 -3.83
CA LEU A 225 -23.53 -6.99 -5.29
C LEU A 225 -24.91 -7.11 -5.96
N ASN A 226 -25.96 -7.38 -5.18
CA ASN A 226 -27.34 -7.48 -5.68
C ASN A 226 -28.21 -6.25 -5.40
N THR A 227 -27.67 -5.19 -4.81
CA THR A 227 -28.39 -3.92 -4.65
C THR A 227 -28.64 -3.24 -5.98
N GLN A 228 -29.66 -2.36 -6.06
CA GLN A 228 -29.96 -1.66 -7.31
C GLN A 228 -28.84 -0.67 -7.66
N GLU A 229 -28.30 0.01 -6.66
CA GLU A 229 -27.20 0.97 -6.79
C GLU A 229 -25.95 0.31 -7.37
N THR A 230 -25.60 -0.89 -6.91
CA THR A 230 -24.47 -1.65 -7.47
C THR A 230 -24.73 -2.09 -8.91
N LYS A 231 -25.95 -2.54 -9.23
CA LYS A 231 -26.32 -2.89 -10.62
C LYS A 231 -26.24 -1.70 -11.55
N ASP A 232 -26.73 -0.53 -11.12
CA ASP A 232 -26.69 0.70 -11.90
C ASP A 232 -25.23 1.16 -12.10
N ALA A 233 -24.39 1.05 -11.07
CA ALA A 233 -22.97 1.33 -11.14
C ALA A 233 -22.24 0.43 -12.15
N ILE A 234 -22.49 -0.87 -12.11
CA ILE A 234 -21.89 -1.82 -13.06
C ILE A 234 -22.35 -1.54 -14.49
N ALA A 235 -23.64 -1.31 -14.70
CA ALA A 235 -24.17 -0.94 -16.02
C ALA A 235 -23.52 0.36 -16.54
N TYR A 236 -23.34 1.34 -15.66
CA TYR A 236 -22.67 2.59 -16.01
C TYR A 236 -21.16 2.37 -16.34
N ASN A 237 -20.46 1.54 -15.55
CA ASN A 237 -19.04 1.25 -15.76
C ASN A 237 -18.78 0.49 -17.08
N GLN A 238 -19.73 -0.30 -17.55
CA GLN A 238 -19.57 -1.10 -18.79
C GLN A 238 -19.27 -0.23 -20.01
N LYS A 239 -19.77 1.01 -20.09
CA LYS A 239 -19.50 1.91 -21.22
C LYS A 239 -18.04 2.31 -21.28
N PHE A 240 -17.37 2.48 -20.11
CA PHE A 240 -15.94 2.78 -20.02
C PHE A 240 -15.12 1.56 -20.39
N ALA A 241 -15.43 0.41 -19.79
CA ALA A 241 -14.73 -0.85 -20.09
C ALA A 241 -14.75 -1.21 -21.58
N ALA A 242 -15.81 -0.83 -22.31
CA ALA A 242 -15.91 -1.08 -23.75
C ALA A 242 -14.92 -0.25 -24.61
N LEU A 243 -14.36 0.82 -24.04
CA LEU A 243 -13.39 1.70 -24.71
C LEU A 243 -11.94 1.44 -24.30
N GLU A 244 -11.72 0.49 -23.40
CA GLU A 244 -10.40 0.27 -22.81
C GLU A 244 -9.82 -1.08 -23.21
N ALA A 245 -8.50 -1.24 -23.00
CA ALA A 245 -7.88 -2.54 -23.04
C ALA A 245 -8.37 -3.38 -21.87
N ASP A 246 -8.86 -4.59 -22.15
CA ASP A 246 -9.10 -5.59 -21.12
C ASP A 246 -7.74 -6.11 -20.62
N GLY A 247 -7.27 -5.59 -19.49
CA GLY A 247 -5.95 -5.87 -18.98
C GLY A 247 -5.89 -6.03 -17.47
N ASP A 248 -4.94 -6.87 -17.05
CA ASP A 248 -4.50 -6.97 -15.68
C ASP A 248 -3.58 -5.80 -15.29
N TYR A 249 -3.11 -5.79 -14.06
CA TYR A 249 -2.19 -4.80 -13.54
C TYR A 249 -0.96 -4.56 -14.42
N ASN A 250 -0.33 -5.63 -14.91
CA ASN A 250 0.88 -5.53 -15.73
C ASN A 250 0.58 -4.92 -17.09
N THR A 251 -0.52 -5.33 -17.71
CA THR A 251 -0.94 -4.85 -19.03
C THR A 251 -1.26 -3.34 -18.99
N VAL A 252 -2.12 -2.90 -18.07
CA VAL A 252 -2.50 -1.48 -18.01
C VAL A 252 -1.33 -0.57 -17.61
N THR A 253 -0.45 -1.07 -16.74
CA THR A 253 0.77 -0.35 -16.33
C THR A 253 1.76 -0.22 -17.50
N ALA A 254 1.95 -1.29 -18.27
CA ALA A 254 2.78 -1.27 -19.48
C ALA A 254 2.25 -0.28 -20.51
N LEU A 255 0.93 -0.35 -20.84
CA LEU A 255 0.30 0.56 -21.79
C LEU A 255 0.50 2.03 -21.43
N PHE A 256 0.39 2.37 -20.15
CA PHE A 256 0.64 3.74 -19.70
C PHE A 256 2.11 4.12 -19.76
N ASN A 257 3.02 3.29 -19.25
CA ASN A 257 4.45 3.57 -19.18
C ASN A 257 5.10 3.61 -20.56
N GLU A 258 4.61 2.82 -21.53
CA GLU A 258 5.06 2.82 -22.92
C GLU A 258 4.39 3.93 -23.77
N GLY A 259 3.44 4.65 -23.16
CA GLY A 259 2.77 5.78 -23.80
C GLY A 259 1.69 5.39 -24.81
N GLN A 260 1.14 4.19 -24.74
CA GLN A 260 -0.04 3.75 -25.48
C GLN A 260 -1.33 4.25 -24.83
N ALA A 261 -1.31 4.53 -23.52
CA ALA A 261 -2.40 5.18 -22.82
C ALA A 261 -2.01 6.59 -22.35
N ALA A 262 -2.95 7.54 -22.45
CA ALA A 262 -2.75 8.92 -21.98
C ALA A 262 -3.00 9.06 -20.47
N ALA A 263 -3.85 8.23 -19.90
CA ALA A 263 -4.14 8.18 -18.48
C ALA A 263 -4.31 6.75 -17.96
N ILE A 264 -4.17 6.58 -16.64
CA ILE A 264 -4.39 5.32 -15.91
C ILE A 264 -5.08 5.60 -14.58
N ILE A 265 -6.02 4.73 -14.19
CA ILE A 265 -6.49 4.68 -12.80
C ILE A 265 -5.56 3.72 -12.05
N GLY A 266 -4.85 4.27 -11.06
CA GLY A 266 -3.87 3.55 -10.28
C GLY A 266 -3.53 4.29 -8.99
N GLY A 267 -2.66 3.73 -8.16
CA GLY A 267 -2.29 4.33 -6.89
C GLY A 267 -0.85 4.83 -6.83
N PRO A 268 -0.43 5.39 -5.67
CA PRO A 268 0.92 5.94 -5.47
C PRO A 268 2.04 4.94 -5.75
N TRP A 269 1.79 3.64 -5.65
CA TRP A 269 2.76 2.57 -5.95
C TRP A 269 3.25 2.56 -7.41
N LEU A 270 2.52 3.19 -8.33
CA LEU A 270 2.93 3.31 -9.74
C LEU A 270 3.94 4.43 -9.98
N VAL A 271 4.07 5.38 -9.07
CA VAL A 271 4.81 6.64 -9.30
C VAL A 271 6.29 6.42 -9.61
N SER A 272 6.94 5.46 -8.95
CA SER A 272 8.36 5.17 -9.19
C SER A 272 8.59 4.66 -10.62
N GLY A 273 7.76 3.71 -11.07
CA GLY A 273 7.80 3.19 -12.44
C GLY A 273 7.47 4.26 -13.50
N ILE A 274 6.46 5.09 -13.25
CA ILE A 274 6.07 6.19 -14.12
C ILE A 274 7.21 7.21 -14.27
N LYS A 275 7.88 7.56 -13.17
CA LYS A 275 9.05 8.45 -13.21
C LYS A 275 10.22 7.82 -13.96
N ALA A 276 10.46 6.52 -13.77
CA ALA A 276 11.50 5.80 -14.50
C ALA A 276 11.24 5.76 -16.01
N ALA A 277 9.97 5.73 -16.43
CA ALA A 277 9.55 5.87 -17.83
C ALA A 277 9.69 7.30 -18.40
N GLY A 278 10.07 8.27 -17.57
CA GLY A 278 10.27 9.67 -17.99
C GLY A 278 8.98 10.45 -18.26
N ILE A 279 7.87 10.01 -17.70
CA ILE A 279 6.54 10.62 -17.88
C ILE A 279 6.40 11.85 -16.99
N ASP A 280 5.98 13.00 -17.57
CA ASP A 280 5.52 14.17 -16.83
C ASP A 280 4.12 13.91 -16.28
N LEU A 281 4.07 13.44 -15.03
CA LEU A 281 2.87 12.95 -14.38
C LEU A 281 1.98 14.10 -13.90
N GLY A 282 0.70 14.07 -14.31
CA GLY A 282 -0.38 14.80 -13.68
C GLY A 282 -1.23 13.86 -12.82
N ILE A 283 -1.79 14.38 -11.73
CA ILE A 283 -2.62 13.62 -10.79
C ILE A 283 -3.89 14.42 -10.47
N LYS A 284 -5.04 13.73 -10.44
CA LYS A 284 -6.32 14.26 -9.97
C LYS A 284 -6.97 13.24 -9.03
N SER A 285 -7.63 13.73 -7.98
CA SER A 285 -8.44 12.87 -7.11
C SER A 285 -9.61 12.28 -7.88
N LEU A 286 -9.91 11.00 -7.69
CA LEU A 286 -11.11 10.39 -8.27
C LEU A 286 -12.38 11.02 -7.71
N ALA A 287 -12.39 11.51 -6.47
CA ALA A 287 -13.55 12.18 -5.86
C ALA A 287 -13.94 13.49 -6.55
N ASP A 288 -13.02 14.08 -7.34
CA ASP A 288 -13.28 15.30 -8.11
C ASP A 288 -14.04 15.03 -9.43
N PHE A 289 -14.19 13.78 -9.83
CA PHE A 289 -15.03 13.40 -10.97
C PHE A 289 -16.46 13.14 -10.49
N LYS A 290 -17.40 13.98 -10.95
CA LYS A 290 -18.82 13.84 -10.58
C LYS A 290 -19.53 12.82 -11.45
N LEU A 291 -20.21 11.89 -10.79
CA LEU A 291 -21.13 10.93 -11.41
C LEU A 291 -22.46 11.60 -11.78
N PRO A 292 -23.31 10.97 -12.64
CA PRO A 292 -24.63 11.50 -12.99
C PRO A 292 -25.56 11.75 -11.79
N ASN A 293 -25.38 11.08 -10.68
CA ASN A 293 -26.13 11.30 -9.44
C ASN A 293 -25.60 12.48 -8.60
N GLY A 294 -24.52 13.15 -9.05
CA GLY A 294 -23.90 14.30 -8.38
C GLY A 294 -22.84 13.94 -7.34
N ASN A 295 -22.69 12.67 -6.96
CA ASN A 295 -21.62 12.22 -6.07
C ASN A 295 -20.27 12.18 -6.81
N GLY A 296 -19.17 12.23 -6.07
CA GLY A 296 -17.85 11.91 -6.60
C GLY A 296 -17.64 10.40 -6.73
N LEU A 297 -16.67 10.00 -7.54
CA LEU A 297 -16.12 8.65 -7.45
C LEU A 297 -15.56 8.43 -6.05
N ALA A 298 -15.79 7.24 -5.47
CA ALA A 298 -15.42 6.97 -4.09
C ALA A 298 -14.56 5.70 -3.97
N PRO A 299 -13.24 5.81 -4.22
CA PRO A 299 -12.32 4.68 -4.11
C PRO A 299 -12.17 4.21 -2.66
N TYR A 300 -11.79 2.95 -2.48
CA TYR A 300 -11.36 2.46 -1.19
C TYR A 300 -10.01 3.08 -0.78
N SER A 301 -9.79 3.17 0.52
CA SER A 301 -8.46 3.45 1.09
C SER A 301 -7.82 2.13 1.49
N GLY A 302 -6.68 1.81 0.89
CA GLY A 302 -5.81 0.73 1.32
C GLY A 302 -4.94 1.20 2.48
N VAL A 303 -4.83 0.41 3.54
CA VAL A 303 -3.96 0.73 4.68
C VAL A 303 -2.80 -0.24 4.68
N GLN A 304 -1.62 0.27 4.46
CA GLN A 304 -0.37 -0.49 4.59
C GLN A 304 0.02 -0.51 6.06
N SER A 305 0.21 -1.70 6.58
CA SER A 305 0.33 -1.93 8.02
C SER A 305 1.43 -2.92 8.33
N ILE A 306 1.98 -2.83 9.55
CA ILE A 306 2.90 -3.83 10.09
C ILE A 306 2.11 -4.79 10.98
N GLY A 307 2.30 -6.10 10.76
CA GLY A 307 1.81 -7.18 11.61
C GLY A 307 2.97 -8.06 12.09
N GLY A 308 2.90 -8.49 13.35
CA GLY A 308 3.86 -9.43 13.94
C GLY A 308 3.36 -10.86 13.82
N LEU A 309 4.26 -11.80 13.50
CA LEU A 309 3.91 -13.22 13.49
C LEU A 309 3.92 -13.75 14.93
N LYS A 310 2.99 -14.68 15.19
CA LYS A 310 2.77 -15.18 16.56
C LYS A 310 4.00 -15.82 17.17
N TYR A 311 4.71 -16.68 16.44
CA TYR A 311 5.92 -17.32 16.92
C TYR A 311 7.04 -16.32 17.24
N ALA A 312 7.14 -15.22 16.50
CA ALA A 312 8.13 -14.17 16.76
C ALA A 312 7.81 -13.35 18.01
N ALA A 313 6.53 -13.23 18.37
CA ALA A 313 6.11 -12.53 19.58
C ALA A 313 6.24 -13.39 20.86
N GLU A 314 6.25 -14.72 20.72
CA GLU A 314 6.39 -15.67 21.85
C GLU A 314 7.87 -15.88 22.27
N ASN A 315 8.82 -15.56 21.40
CA ASN A 315 10.26 -15.66 21.60
C ASN A 315 10.90 -14.31 21.95
#